data_00302892aad9f0603fab91758cf9bffb
#
_entry.id   00302892aad9f0603fab91758cf9bffb
#
_cell.length_a   1.000
_cell.length_b   1.000
_cell.length_c   1.000
_cell.angle_alpha   90.00
_cell.angle_beta   90.00
_cell.angle_gamma   90.00
#
_symmetry.space_group_name_H-M   'P 1'
#
loop_
_entity.id
_entity.type
_entity.pdbx_description
1 polymer ?
#
loop_
_entity_poly.entity_id
_entity_poly.type
_entity_poly.pdbx_seq_one_letter_code
_entity_poly.pdbx_strand_id
1 'polypeptide(L)'
;MSANKFGFYEVNNKQTFSKLESIQWANGAIPEWNFNREIFNAVDWYTNPKTPLWDLYKARAKQIRESYDYCVLFYSGGSDSHNLLSAWLDADCKIDEIASFWNIEATKDPQSFMCAEIQNVVFPHVEQLRKQGHEFKFRLIDICQLTHDFLDKHKTDYSYYCTHAVSPNNIIKGMFRERIKDWMELITQGKKLCFVWGSEKPQVFVDNKGWYFQFGDFLNNTISPYTQERY
;
A
#
# COMPACT_ATOMS: atom_id res chain seq x y z
N MET A 1 -29.62 8.01 -11.15
CA MET A 1 -28.40 7.19 -11.27
C MET A 1 -27.64 7.37 -9.98
N SER A 2 -27.26 6.29 -9.29
CA SER A 2 -26.40 6.42 -8.11
C SER A 2 -25.07 6.99 -8.59
N ALA A 3 -24.61 8.09 -8.01
CA ALA A 3 -23.30 8.65 -8.31
C ALA A 3 -22.25 7.55 -8.08
N ASN A 4 -21.46 7.25 -9.10
CA ASN A 4 -20.37 6.30 -8.95
C ASN A 4 -19.29 6.94 -8.08
N LYS A 5 -19.11 6.40 -6.88
CA LYS A 5 -18.12 6.89 -5.93
C LYS A 5 -16.67 6.77 -6.40
N PHE A 6 -16.42 6.11 -7.52
CA PHE A 6 -15.08 5.90 -8.10
C PHE A 6 -14.73 6.89 -9.21
N GLY A 7 -15.63 7.83 -9.54
CA GLY A 7 -15.42 8.81 -10.60
C GLY A 7 -15.96 8.38 -11.96
N PHE A 8 -15.77 9.24 -12.96
CA PHE A 8 -16.24 9.04 -14.32
C PHE A 8 -15.41 9.90 -15.30
N TYR A 9 -15.43 9.53 -16.58
CA TYR A 9 -14.92 10.40 -17.64
C TYR A 9 -15.98 11.43 -18.04
N GLU A 10 -15.56 12.66 -18.24
CA GLU A 10 -16.42 13.74 -18.69
C GLU A 10 -15.89 14.32 -19.99
N VAL A 11 -16.77 14.40 -21.01
CA VAL A 11 -16.48 14.96 -22.32
C VAL A 11 -17.72 15.67 -22.85
N ASN A 12 -17.60 16.95 -23.17
CA ASN A 12 -18.70 17.74 -23.73
C ASN A 12 -20.01 17.61 -22.92
N ASN A 13 -19.92 17.69 -21.59
CA ASN A 13 -21.01 17.52 -20.63
C ASN A 13 -21.70 16.13 -20.65
N LYS A 14 -21.05 15.13 -21.24
CA LYS A 14 -21.48 13.73 -21.17
C LYS A 14 -20.56 12.96 -20.23
N GLN A 15 -21.13 12.03 -19.47
CA GLN A 15 -20.40 11.24 -18.49
C GLN A 15 -20.45 9.75 -18.86
N THR A 16 -19.32 9.07 -18.75
CA THR A 16 -19.20 7.63 -18.93
C THR A 16 -18.13 7.04 -18.00
N PHE A 17 -18.26 5.75 -17.70
CA PHE A 17 -17.25 4.96 -17.01
C PHE A 17 -16.28 4.27 -17.97
N SER A 18 -16.57 4.30 -19.26
CA SER A 18 -15.76 3.70 -20.30
C SER A 18 -14.75 4.70 -20.85
N LYS A 19 -13.45 4.43 -20.63
CA LYS A 19 -12.38 5.23 -21.23
C LYS A 19 -12.46 5.23 -22.76
N LEU A 20 -12.80 4.09 -23.36
CA LEU A 20 -12.89 3.98 -24.80
C LEU A 20 -14.01 4.84 -25.37
N GLU A 21 -15.18 4.80 -24.73
CA GLU A 21 -16.33 5.62 -25.12
C GLU A 21 -16.01 7.12 -24.96
N SER A 22 -15.33 7.50 -23.87
CA SER A 22 -14.92 8.89 -23.66
C SER A 22 -13.95 9.39 -24.75
N ILE A 23 -13.01 8.53 -25.19
CA ILE A 23 -12.09 8.86 -26.29
C ILE A 23 -12.86 9.06 -27.60
N GLN A 24 -13.85 8.21 -27.88
CA GLN A 24 -14.69 8.36 -29.07
C GLN A 24 -15.48 9.68 -29.07
N TRP A 25 -16.02 10.08 -27.90
CA TRP A 25 -16.74 11.34 -27.78
C TRP A 25 -15.84 12.56 -27.83
N ALA A 26 -14.59 12.40 -27.41
CA ALA A 26 -13.63 13.49 -27.32
C ALA A 26 -13.14 13.99 -28.69
N ASN A 27 -13.31 13.19 -29.76
CA ASN A 27 -12.94 13.54 -31.12
C ASN A 27 -11.54 14.19 -31.24
N GLY A 28 -10.54 13.55 -30.62
CA GLY A 28 -9.15 14.01 -30.59
C GLY A 28 -8.76 14.87 -29.39
N ALA A 29 -9.70 15.28 -28.55
CA ALA A 29 -9.38 15.87 -27.26
C ALA A 29 -9.02 14.78 -26.23
N ILE A 30 -8.41 15.17 -25.11
CA ILE A 30 -8.11 14.24 -24.01
C ILE A 30 -9.31 14.25 -23.05
N PRO A 31 -9.98 13.10 -22.83
CA PRO A 31 -11.04 12.99 -21.85
C PRO A 31 -10.54 13.28 -20.44
N GLU A 32 -11.27 14.05 -19.68
CA GLU A 32 -10.96 14.28 -18.27
C GLU A 32 -11.59 13.23 -17.37
N TRP A 33 -10.82 12.72 -16.43
CA TRP A 33 -11.33 11.88 -15.34
C TRP A 33 -11.79 12.77 -14.21
N ASN A 34 -13.06 12.71 -13.88
CA ASN A 34 -13.64 13.42 -12.76
C ASN A 34 -13.79 12.46 -11.57
N PHE A 35 -12.98 12.70 -10.54
CA PHE A 35 -13.02 11.94 -9.31
C PHE A 35 -13.20 12.91 -8.13
N ASN A 36 -14.39 12.91 -7.55
CA ASN A 36 -14.70 13.75 -6.38
C ASN A 36 -14.31 15.25 -6.55
N ARG A 37 -14.45 15.79 -7.75
CA ARG A 37 -14.05 17.18 -8.05
C ARG A 37 -14.66 18.19 -7.07
N GLU A 38 -15.91 17.99 -6.64
CA GLU A 38 -16.57 18.86 -5.67
C GLU A 38 -15.84 18.84 -4.31
N ILE A 39 -15.44 17.67 -3.86
CA ILE A 39 -14.68 17.50 -2.61
C ILE A 39 -13.29 18.11 -2.77
N PHE A 40 -12.60 17.85 -3.88
CA PHE A 40 -11.28 18.44 -4.15
C PHE A 40 -11.34 19.96 -4.21
N ASN A 41 -12.34 20.55 -4.87
CA ASN A 41 -12.49 21.99 -4.98
C ASN A 41 -12.92 22.67 -3.66
N ALA A 42 -13.52 21.91 -2.75
CA ALA A 42 -13.91 22.42 -1.43
C ALA A 42 -12.74 22.49 -0.44
N VAL A 43 -11.60 21.84 -0.75
CA VAL A 43 -10.41 21.84 0.09
C VAL A 43 -9.46 22.95 -0.35
N ASP A 44 -9.03 23.77 0.59
CA ASP A 44 -7.94 24.72 0.36
C ASP A 44 -6.59 23.98 0.47
N TRP A 45 -6.06 23.59 -0.68
CA TRP A 45 -4.79 22.84 -0.79
C TRP A 45 -3.54 23.71 -0.52
N TYR A 46 -3.70 25.03 -0.44
CA TYR A 46 -2.59 25.96 -0.24
C TYR A 46 -2.44 26.42 1.21
N THR A 47 -3.45 26.17 2.03
CA THR A 47 -3.38 26.43 3.47
C THR A 47 -2.96 25.17 4.22
N ASN A 48 -1.91 25.28 5.00
CA ASN A 48 -1.47 24.17 5.85
C ASN A 48 -2.59 23.74 6.80
N PRO A 49 -2.86 22.42 6.91
CA PRO A 49 -3.79 21.91 7.89
C PRO A 49 -3.39 22.35 9.30
N LYS A 50 -4.36 22.72 10.12
CA LYS A 50 -4.11 23.06 11.53
C LYS A 50 -3.71 21.83 12.36
N THR A 51 -4.15 20.66 11.94
CA THR A 51 -3.83 19.39 12.62
C THR A 51 -2.41 18.95 12.25
N PRO A 52 -1.53 18.69 13.22
CA PRO A 52 -0.20 18.16 12.95
C PRO A 52 -0.25 16.86 12.15
N LEU A 53 0.69 16.67 11.23
CA LEU A 53 0.75 15.48 10.37
C LEU A 53 0.77 14.18 11.20
N TRP A 54 1.49 14.18 12.31
CA TRP A 54 1.58 13.03 13.20
C TRP A 54 0.22 12.64 13.82
N ASP A 55 -0.60 13.62 14.15
CA ASP A 55 -1.97 13.36 14.65
C ASP A 55 -2.88 12.81 13.55
N LEU A 56 -2.67 13.21 12.30
CA LEU A 56 -3.36 12.62 11.15
C LEU A 56 -2.95 11.14 10.96
N TYR A 57 -1.66 10.81 11.11
CA TYR A 57 -1.20 9.42 11.06
C TYR A 57 -1.84 8.57 12.16
N LYS A 58 -1.87 9.06 13.40
CA LYS A 58 -2.53 8.36 14.50
C LYS A 58 -4.03 8.19 14.27
N ALA A 59 -4.70 9.23 13.77
CA ALA A 59 -6.11 9.15 13.44
C ALA A 59 -6.39 8.12 12.35
N ARG A 60 -5.52 8.05 11.32
CA ARG A 60 -5.62 7.03 10.27
C ARG A 60 -5.41 5.63 10.80
N ALA A 61 -4.43 5.42 11.68
CA ALA A 61 -4.21 4.13 12.34
C ALA A 61 -5.46 3.65 13.09
N LYS A 62 -6.10 4.52 13.87
CA LYS A 62 -7.36 4.23 14.57
C LYS A 62 -8.48 3.88 13.61
N GLN A 63 -8.67 4.68 12.57
CA GLN A 63 -9.70 4.44 11.56
C GLN A 63 -9.55 3.06 10.90
N ILE A 64 -8.31 2.68 10.54
CA ILE A 64 -8.03 1.35 9.97
C ILE A 64 -8.34 0.28 11.02
N ARG A 65 -7.84 0.42 12.24
CA ARG A 65 -8.04 -0.58 13.30
C ARG A 65 -9.51 -0.84 13.60
N GLU A 66 -10.34 0.21 13.60
CA GLU A 66 -11.78 0.13 13.84
C GLU A 66 -12.55 -0.53 12.68
N SER A 67 -11.99 -0.47 11.47
CA SER A 67 -12.64 -0.98 10.26
C SER A 67 -12.38 -2.46 9.99
N TYR A 68 -11.35 -3.05 10.63
CA TYR A 68 -10.87 -4.40 10.34
C TYR A 68 -10.69 -5.24 11.60
N ASP A 69 -11.01 -6.54 11.47
CA ASP A 69 -10.90 -7.51 12.59
C ASP A 69 -9.45 -7.91 12.87
N TYR A 70 -8.61 -7.93 11.84
CA TYR A 70 -7.21 -8.35 11.92
C TYR A 70 -6.34 -7.50 11.00
N CYS A 71 -5.31 -6.87 11.57
CA CYS A 71 -4.41 -6.00 10.84
C CYS A 71 -3.00 -6.56 10.83
N VAL A 72 -2.45 -6.70 9.63
CA VAL A 72 -1.06 -7.10 9.38
C VAL A 72 -0.27 -5.88 8.97
N LEU A 73 0.68 -5.45 9.79
CA LEU A 73 1.56 -4.33 9.50
C LEU A 73 2.83 -4.85 8.82
N PHE A 74 3.09 -4.39 7.59
CA PHE A 74 4.33 -4.74 6.90
C PHE A 74 5.45 -3.83 7.32
N TYR A 75 6.47 -4.42 7.96
CA TYR A 75 7.62 -3.70 8.51
C TYR A 75 8.90 -4.17 7.82
N SER A 76 9.50 -3.29 7.02
CA SER A 76 10.75 -3.57 6.29
C SER A 76 12.00 -3.09 7.03
N GLY A 77 11.85 -2.29 8.08
CA GLY A 77 12.96 -1.61 8.75
C GLY A 77 13.32 -0.25 8.16
N GLY A 78 12.78 0.09 6.98
CA GLY A 78 12.94 1.40 6.36
C GLY A 78 12.06 2.47 7.02
N SER A 79 12.39 3.75 6.76
CA SER A 79 11.77 4.92 7.41
C SER A 79 10.24 4.95 7.30
N ASP A 80 9.70 4.61 6.14
CA ASP A 80 8.25 4.72 5.91
C ASP A 80 7.47 3.67 6.70
N SER A 81 7.95 2.42 6.70
CA SER A 81 7.37 1.36 7.52
C SER A 81 7.59 1.58 9.03
N HIS A 82 8.68 2.25 9.39
CA HIS A 82 8.93 2.64 10.78
C HIS A 82 7.97 3.72 11.26
N ASN A 83 7.71 4.74 10.45
CA ASN A 83 6.72 5.77 10.74
C ASN A 83 5.31 5.17 10.89
N LEU A 84 4.95 4.23 10.01
CA LEU A 84 3.69 3.49 10.10
C LEU A 84 3.56 2.80 11.46
N LEU A 85 4.56 1.99 11.82
CA LEU A 85 4.55 1.22 13.06
C LEU A 85 4.52 2.14 14.28
N SER A 86 5.32 3.21 14.28
CA SER A 86 5.36 4.20 15.35
C SER A 86 4.02 4.92 15.53
N ALA A 87 3.39 5.33 14.42
CA ALA A 87 2.07 5.97 14.49
C ALA A 87 0.99 5.03 15.04
N TRP A 88 1.09 3.73 14.73
CA TRP A 88 0.17 2.71 15.24
C TRP A 88 0.34 2.52 16.76
N LEU A 89 1.58 2.46 17.23
CA LEU A 89 1.92 2.38 18.66
C LEU A 89 1.48 3.64 19.42
N ASP A 90 1.81 4.82 18.89
CA ASP A 90 1.45 6.11 19.53
C ASP A 90 -0.08 6.36 19.52
N ALA A 91 -0.81 5.70 18.64
CA ALA A 91 -2.26 5.72 18.62
C ALA A 91 -2.90 4.73 19.62
N ASP A 92 -2.08 3.95 20.33
CA ASP A 92 -2.51 2.86 21.21
C ASP A 92 -3.41 1.83 20.48
N CYS A 93 -3.08 1.56 19.21
CA CYS A 93 -3.80 0.61 18.41
C CYS A 93 -3.24 -0.81 18.60
N LYS A 94 -4.13 -1.77 18.85
CA LYS A 94 -3.73 -3.17 18.91
C LYS A 94 -3.09 -3.60 17.60
N ILE A 95 -1.92 -4.20 17.68
CA ILE A 95 -1.22 -4.84 16.55
C ILE A 95 -1.50 -6.33 16.62
N ASP A 96 -2.14 -6.91 15.60
CA ASP A 96 -2.37 -8.35 15.55
C ASP A 96 -1.13 -9.07 15.02
N GLU A 97 -0.52 -8.55 13.95
CA GLU A 97 0.66 -9.16 13.34
C GLU A 97 1.58 -8.11 12.70
N ILE A 98 2.88 -8.29 12.90
CA ILE A 98 3.94 -7.61 12.15
C ILE A 98 4.52 -8.63 11.17
N ALA A 99 4.59 -8.29 9.88
CA ALA A 99 5.13 -9.15 8.85
C ALA A 99 6.29 -8.46 8.12
N SER A 100 7.33 -9.23 7.82
CA SER A 100 8.48 -8.77 7.04
C SER A 100 8.80 -9.76 5.94
N PHE A 101 9.14 -9.26 4.75
CA PHE A 101 9.62 -10.11 3.68
C PHE A 101 11.07 -10.49 3.92
N TRP A 102 11.35 -11.74 3.70
CA TRP A 102 12.67 -12.31 3.88
C TRP A 102 13.14 -12.98 2.58
N ASN A 103 14.36 -12.72 2.19
CA ASN A 103 15.03 -13.48 1.15
C ASN A 103 16.15 -14.29 1.80
N ILE A 104 15.82 -15.48 2.25
CA ILE A 104 16.75 -16.30 3.02
C ILE A 104 17.99 -16.71 2.21
N GLU A 105 17.86 -16.86 0.89
CA GLU A 105 18.99 -17.20 0.03
C GLU A 105 20.01 -16.07 -0.06
N ALA A 106 19.52 -14.82 -0.08
CA ALA A 106 20.42 -13.66 -0.11
C ALA A 106 21.26 -13.53 1.16
N THR A 107 20.82 -14.08 2.28
CA THR A 107 21.59 -14.04 3.54
C THR A 107 22.74 -15.01 3.58
N LYS A 108 22.82 -15.96 2.64
CA LYS A 108 23.93 -16.90 2.51
C LYS A 108 25.18 -16.26 1.92
N ASP A 109 25.03 -15.12 1.24
CA ASP A 109 26.14 -14.33 0.74
C ASP A 109 26.54 -13.27 1.78
N PRO A 110 27.74 -13.37 2.37
CA PRO A 110 28.23 -12.42 3.36
C PRO A 110 28.38 -10.98 2.83
N GLN A 111 28.43 -10.80 1.51
CA GLN A 111 28.54 -9.50 0.86
C GLN A 111 27.17 -8.93 0.47
N SER A 112 26.08 -9.69 0.64
CA SER A 112 24.74 -9.23 0.31
C SER A 112 24.20 -8.30 1.37
N PHE A 113 23.85 -7.10 0.96
CA PHE A 113 23.12 -6.15 1.79
C PHE A 113 21.59 -6.38 1.77
N MET A 114 21.13 -7.31 0.96
CA MET A 114 19.71 -7.71 0.99
C MET A 114 19.39 -8.27 2.38
N CYS A 115 18.30 -7.84 2.95
CA CYS A 115 17.89 -8.19 4.31
C CYS A 115 18.76 -7.59 5.45
N ALA A 116 19.73 -6.73 5.17
CA ALA A 116 20.46 -6.05 6.25
C ALA A 116 19.55 -5.23 7.15
N GLU A 117 18.53 -4.58 6.61
CA GLU A 117 17.51 -3.87 7.39
C GLU A 117 16.72 -4.82 8.29
N ILE A 118 16.40 -6.03 7.81
CA ILE A 118 15.69 -7.03 8.60
C ILE A 118 16.53 -7.46 9.81
N GLN A 119 17.82 -7.75 9.58
CA GLN A 119 18.72 -8.21 10.63
C GLN A 119 19.07 -7.12 11.63
N ASN A 120 19.36 -5.91 11.14
CA ASN A 120 19.91 -4.84 11.96
C ASN A 120 18.87 -3.87 12.53
N VAL A 121 17.68 -3.85 11.96
CA VAL A 121 16.60 -2.93 12.38
C VAL A 121 15.36 -3.69 12.83
N VAL A 122 14.82 -4.56 11.97
CA VAL A 122 13.53 -5.22 12.27
C VAL A 122 13.64 -6.13 13.49
N PHE A 123 14.59 -7.06 13.52
CA PHE A 123 14.72 -7.98 14.64
C PHE A 123 14.97 -7.28 15.98
N PRO A 124 15.93 -6.36 16.10
CA PRO A 124 16.14 -5.63 17.35
C PRO A 124 14.91 -4.84 17.80
N HIS A 125 14.21 -4.19 16.86
CA HIS A 125 13.03 -3.39 17.18
C HIS A 125 11.85 -4.27 17.61
N VAL A 126 11.58 -5.36 16.91
CA VAL A 126 10.54 -6.33 17.31
C VAL A 126 10.81 -6.90 18.70
N GLU A 127 12.05 -7.22 19.00
CA GLU A 127 12.45 -7.69 20.34
C GLU A 127 12.26 -6.61 21.40
N GLN A 128 12.63 -5.37 21.09
CA GLN A 128 12.39 -4.22 21.97
C GLN A 128 10.92 -4.04 22.29
N LEU A 129 10.05 -4.07 21.29
CA LEU A 129 8.60 -3.94 21.48
C LEU A 129 8.03 -5.04 22.37
N ARG A 130 8.49 -6.27 22.21
CA ARG A 130 8.11 -7.39 23.10
C ARG A 130 8.55 -7.18 24.52
N LYS A 131 9.77 -6.67 24.74
CA LYS A 131 10.28 -6.30 26.07
C LYS A 131 9.47 -5.16 26.71
N GLN A 132 8.88 -4.30 25.89
CA GLN A 132 7.98 -3.22 26.33
C GLN A 132 6.55 -3.72 26.64
N GLY A 133 6.27 -5.00 26.43
CA GLY A 133 4.98 -5.60 26.73
C GLY A 133 3.98 -5.62 25.58
N HIS A 134 4.40 -5.25 24.36
CA HIS A 134 3.51 -5.36 23.20
C HIS A 134 3.35 -6.81 22.76
N GLU A 135 2.10 -7.25 22.64
CA GLU A 135 1.74 -8.58 22.19
C GLU A 135 1.31 -8.55 20.72
N PHE A 136 2.03 -9.25 19.86
CA PHE A 136 1.72 -9.40 18.45
C PHE A 136 2.39 -10.65 17.87
N LYS A 137 1.82 -11.17 16.79
CA LYS A 137 2.48 -12.20 15.99
C LYS A 137 3.56 -11.55 15.12
N PHE A 138 4.76 -12.13 15.10
CA PHE A 138 5.80 -11.71 14.15
C PHE A 138 6.02 -12.80 13.11
N ARG A 139 5.96 -12.41 11.84
CA ARG A 139 6.11 -13.33 10.70
C ARG A 139 7.20 -12.86 9.75
N LEU A 140 8.09 -13.78 9.44
CA LEU A 140 8.99 -13.67 8.30
C LEU A 140 8.38 -14.42 7.12
N ILE A 141 8.24 -13.74 5.99
CA ILE A 141 7.70 -14.31 4.76
C ILE A 141 8.86 -14.51 3.80
N ASP A 142 9.30 -15.76 3.67
CA ASP A 142 10.31 -16.10 2.67
C ASP A 142 9.72 -16.03 1.27
N ILE A 143 10.29 -15.17 0.44
CA ILE A 143 9.87 -14.95 -0.94
C ILE A 143 10.76 -15.65 -1.97
N CYS A 144 11.80 -16.37 -1.57
CA CYS A 144 12.75 -17.00 -2.50
C CYS A 144 12.06 -17.95 -3.46
N GLN A 145 11.37 -18.97 -2.93
CA GLN A 145 10.69 -19.94 -3.76
C GLN A 145 9.58 -19.30 -4.61
N LEU A 146 8.86 -18.36 -4.04
CA LEU A 146 7.83 -17.62 -4.77
C LEU A 146 8.42 -16.84 -5.94
N THR A 147 9.61 -16.27 -5.76
CA THR A 147 10.34 -15.55 -6.80
C THR A 147 10.78 -16.50 -7.91
N HIS A 148 11.34 -17.65 -7.56
CA HIS A 148 11.74 -18.66 -8.55
C HIS A 148 10.56 -19.17 -9.35
N ASP A 149 9.48 -19.58 -8.69
CA ASP A 149 8.25 -20.04 -9.33
C ASP A 149 7.67 -19.00 -10.30
N PHE A 150 7.70 -17.73 -9.88
CA PHE A 150 7.21 -16.63 -10.71
C PHE A 150 8.08 -16.42 -11.94
N LEU A 151 9.40 -16.34 -11.76
CA LEU A 151 10.33 -16.14 -12.86
C LEU A 151 10.30 -17.30 -13.85
N ASP A 152 10.23 -18.53 -13.38
CA ASP A 152 10.13 -19.73 -14.22
C ASP A 152 8.86 -19.75 -15.05
N LYS A 153 7.73 -19.39 -14.44
CA LYS A 153 6.44 -19.33 -15.11
C LYS A 153 6.38 -18.27 -16.19
N HIS A 154 7.01 -17.11 -15.97
CA HIS A 154 6.90 -15.93 -16.82
C HIS A 154 8.17 -15.60 -17.61
N LYS A 155 9.19 -16.44 -17.60
CA LYS A 155 10.49 -16.20 -18.25
C LYS A 155 10.43 -15.88 -19.75
N THR A 156 9.36 -16.28 -20.43
CA THR A 156 9.14 -16.03 -21.86
C THR A 156 7.99 -15.07 -22.13
N ASP A 157 7.29 -14.64 -21.10
CA ASP A 157 6.13 -13.75 -21.23
C ASP A 157 6.51 -12.31 -20.89
N TYR A 158 7.19 -11.66 -21.82
CA TYR A 158 7.57 -10.25 -21.68
C TYR A 158 6.37 -9.31 -21.60
N SER A 159 5.21 -9.70 -22.16
CA SER A 159 4.00 -8.87 -22.12
C SER A 159 3.50 -8.71 -20.69
N TYR A 160 3.69 -9.70 -19.86
CA TYR A 160 3.33 -9.64 -18.43
C TYR A 160 4.08 -8.55 -17.69
N TYR A 161 5.36 -8.36 -17.97
CA TYR A 161 6.19 -7.30 -17.36
C TYR A 161 5.84 -5.92 -17.91
N CYS A 162 5.43 -5.82 -19.16
CA CYS A 162 5.08 -4.55 -19.80
C CYS A 162 3.70 -4.03 -19.39
N THR A 163 2.76 -4.92 -19.08
CA THR A 163 1.38 -4.54 -18.73
C THR A 163 1.24 -4.17 -17.26
N HIS A 164 2.18 -4.61 -16.41
CA HIS A 164 2.20 -4.31 -14.99
C HIS A 164 3.31 -3.29 -14.74
N ALA A 165 2.96 -2.02 -14.66
CA ALA A 165 3.88 -0.90 -14.39
C ALA A 165 4.58 -0.98 -13.03
N VAL A 166 4.52 -2.12 -12.36
CA VAL A 166 5.09 -2.40 -11.04
C VAL A 166 6.26 -3.35 -11.18
N SER A 167 7.27 -3.19 -10.36
CA SER A 167 8.40 -4.10 -10.36
C SER A 167 7.94 -5.56 -10.12
N PRO A 168 8.63 -6.56 -10.71
CA PRO A 168 8.34 -7.97 -10.45
C PRO A 168 8.26 -8.31 -8.97
N ASN A 169 9.09 -7.66 -8.15
CA ASN A 169 9.10 -7.82 -6.71
C ASN A 169 7.74 -7.44 -6.05
N ASN A 170 7.09 -6.39 -6.54
CA ASN A 170 5.77 -6.00 -6.01
C ASN A 170 4.67 -7.00 -6.43
N ILE A 171 4.77 -7.56 -7.62
CA ILE A 171 3.85 -8.60 -8.09
C ILE A 171 4.00 -9.86 -7.23
N ILE A 172 5.25 -10.30 -7.02
CA ILE A 172 5.57 -11.45 -6.18
C ILE A 172 5.06 -11.23 -4.75
N LYS A 173 5.28 -10.05 -4.19
CA LYS A 173 4.74 -9.68 -2.88
C LYS A 173 3.20 -9.67 -2.85
N GLY A 174 2.53 -9.45 -3.98
CA GLY A 174 1.07 -9.56 -4.09
C GLY A 174 0.56 -11.01 -4.06
N MET A 175 1.37 -11.96 -4.51
CA MET A 175 0.96 -13.36 -4.67
C MET A 175 1.11 -14.23 -3.41
N PHE A 176 1.83 -13.76 -2.39
CA PHE A 176 2.14 -14.58 -1.20
C PHE A 176 0.92 -14.84 -0.30
N ARG A 177 -0.12 -14.01 -0.38
CA ARG A 177 -1.25 -14.01 0.57
C ARG A 177 -1.98 -15.33 0.62
N GLU A 178 -2.26 -15.90 -0.55
CA GLU A 178 -2.99 -17.16 -0.68
C GLU A 178 -2.20 -18.35 -0.14
N ARG A 179 -0.89 -18.21 0.07
CA ARG A 179 -0.02 -19.25 0.61
C ARG A 179 0.07 -19.24 2.13
N ILE A 180 -0.47 -18.23 2.80
CA ILE A 180 -0.47 -18.15 4.25
C ILE A 180 -1.80 -18.66 4.80
N LYS A 181 -1.79 -19.92 5.24
CA LYS A 181 -2.99 -20.66 5.64
C LYS A 181 -3.81 -19.95 6.71
N ASP A 182 -3.19 -19.46 7.75
CA ASP A 182 -3.89 -18.79 8.86
C ASP A 182 -4.56 -17.49 8.43
N TRP A 183 -4.02 -16.75 7.46
CA TRP A 183 -4.74 -15.61 6.89
C TRP A 183 -5.95 -16.06 6.08
N MET A 184 -5.81 -17.14 5.30
CA MET A 184 -6.93 -17.73 4.55
C MET A 184 -8.01 -18.29 5.48
N GLU A 185 -7.63 -18.88 6.60
CA GLU A 185 -8.57 -19.34 7.63
C GLU A 185 -9.36 -18.19 8.25
N LEU A 186 -8.71 -17.08 8.59
CA LEU A 186 -9.39 -15.88 9.09
C LEU A 186 -10.41 -15.34 8.08
N ILE A 187 -10.04 -15.28 6.80
CA ILE A 187 -10.93 -14.84 5.72
C ILE A 187 -12.12 -15.80 5.57
N THR A 188 -11.87 -17.10 5.61
CA THR A 188 -12.92 -18.13 5.52
C THR A 188 -13.90 -18.05 6.70
N GLN A 189 -13.43 -17.61 7.87
CA GLN A 189 -14.24 -17.32 9.05
C GLN A 189 -15.02 -15.99 8.94
N GLY A 190 -14.93 -15.29 7.82
CA GLY A 190 -15.59 -14.01 7.59
C GLY A 190 -14.93 -12.81 8.26
N LYS A 191 -13.69 -12.94 8.74
CA LYS A 191 -12.93 -11.84 9.32
C LYS A 191 -12.45 -10.87 8.24
N LYS A 192 -12.57 -9.59 8.51
CA LYS A 192 -12.03 -8.53 7.67
C LYS A 192 -10.54 -8.38 7.95
N LEU A 193 -9.72 -8.82 7.00
CA LEU A 193 -8.26 -8.71 7.05
C LEU A 193 -7.79 -7.43 6.36
N CYS A 194 -6.86 -6.72 7.00
CA CYS A 194 -6.20 -5.56 6.41
C CYS A 194 -4.69 -5.77 6.36
N PHE A 195 -4.09 -5.46 5.21
CA PHE A 195 -2.64 -5.42 5.01
C PHE A 195 -2.20 -3.96 4.89
N VAL A 196 -1.45 -3.50 5.88
CA VAL A 196 -1.04 -2.10 5.98
C VAL A 196 0.42 -1.96 5.61
N TRP A 197 0.69 -1.07 4.66
CA TRP A 197 2.03 -0.82 4.12
C TRP A 197 2.42 0.63 4.33
N GLY A 198 3.62 0.85 4.85
CA GLY A 198 4.27 2.15 4.77
C GLY A 198 4.92 2.28 3.39
N SER A 199 4.21 2.84 2.44
CA SER A 199 4.75 3.06 1.10
C SER A 199 4.34 4.44 0.60
N GLU A 200 5.26 5.03 -0.16
CA GLU A 200 5.10 6.26 -0.89
C GLU A 200 5.36 7.53 -0.11
N LYS A 201 6.44 8.17 -0.53
CA LYS A 201 6.80 9.50 -0.06
C LYS A 201 6.04 10.53 -0.86
N PRO A 202 5.53 11.60 -0.20
CA PRO A 202 4.99 12.72 -0.94
C PRO A 202 6.08 13.33 -1.82
N GLN A 203 5.74 13.61 -3.06
CA GLN A 203 6.57 14.41 -3.94
C GLN A 203 6.29 15.87 -3.68
N VAL A 204 7.33 16.69 -3.64
CA VAL A 204 7.23 18.12 -3.41
C VAL A 204 7.33 18.85 -4.75
N PHE A 205 6.36 19.67 -5.04
CA PHE A 205 6.31 20.49 -6.23
C PHE A 205 6.23 21.97 -5.88
N VAL A 206 6.62 22.81 -6.82
CA VAL A 206 6.52 24.27 -6.73
C VAL A 206 5.80 24.78 -7.97
N ASP A 207 4.82 25.61 -7.77
CA ASP A 207 4.19 26.38 -8.84
C ASP A 207 4.18 27.90 -8.51
N ASN A 208 3.46 28.67 -9.29
CA ASN A 208 3.33 30.12 -9.09
C ASN A 208 2.51 30.51 -7.84
N LYS A 209 1.85 29.54 -7.18
CA LYS A 209 1.08 29.74 -5.95
C LYS A 209 1.83 29.27 -4.71
N GLY A 210 2.91 28.51 -4.87
CA GLY A 210 3.75 28.03 -3.76
C GLY A 210 4.13 26.58 -3.85
N TRP A 211 4.42 26.00 -2.70
CA TRP A 211 4.79 24.60 -2.55
C TRP A 211 3.54 23.76 -2.32
N TYR A 212 3.48 22.58 -2.94
CA TYR A 212 2.45 21.60 -2.65
C TYR A 212 3.01 20.18 -2.66
N PHE A 213 2.31 19.28 -1.98
CA PHE A 213 2.64 17.88 -1.92
C PHE A 213 1.69 17.08 -2.79
N GLN A 214 2.24 16.15 -3.55
CA GLN A 214 1.46 15.20 -4.32
C GLN A 214 1.91 13.79 -3.96
N PHE A 215 0.94 12.95 -3.64
CA PHE A 215 1.17 11.51 -3.58
C PHE A 215 0.94 10.94 -4.96
N GLY A 216 1.92 10.18 -5.47
CA GLY A 216 1.73 9.45 -6.71
C GLY A 216 0.61 8.44 -6.54
N ASP A 217 -0.40 8.51 -7.40
CA ASP A 217 -1.42 7.46 -7.47
C ASP A 217 -0.79 6.26 -8.20
N PHE A 218 -0.18 5.37 -7.45
CA PHE A 218 0.28 4.12 -8.02
C PHE A 218 -0.94 3.26 -8.30
N LEU A 219 -1.30 3.20 -9.56
CA LEU A 219 -2.25 2.27 -10.12
C LEU A 219 -1.79 0.84 -9.83
N ASN A 220 -1.95 0.40 -8.61
CA ASN A 220 -1.96 -1.02 -8.32
C ASN A 220 -3.27 -1.60 -8.83
N ASN A 221 -3.26 -1.93 -10.10
CA ASN A 221 -4.35 -2.60 -10.79
C ASN A 221 -4.60 -4.03 -10.29
N THR A 222 -3.87 -4.49 -9.31
CA THR A 222 -4.24 -5.70 -8.61
C THR A 222 -5.43 -5.40 -7.73
N ILE A 223 -6.61 -5.50 -8.32
CA ILE A 223 -7.84 -5.69 -7.54
C ILE A 223 -7.65 -7.01 -6.80
N SER A 224 -7.05 -6.90 -5.64
CA SER A 224 -7.06 -8.03 -4.71
C SER A 224 -8.47 -8.12 -4.15
N PRO A 225 -9.05 -9.32 -4.05
CA PRO A 225 -10.31 -9.51 -3.32
C PRO A 225 -10.16 -9.11 -1.84
N TYR A 226 -8.94 -8.90 -1.38
CA TYR A 226 -8.63 -8.49 -0.02
C TYR A 226 -8.37 -6.98 0.01
N THR A 227 -8.91 -6.30 0.98
CA THR A 227 -8.69 -4.89 1.18
C THR A 227 -7.20 -4.64 1.49
N GLN A 228 -6.59 -3.72 0.74
CA GLN A 228 -5.27 -3.19 1.04
C GLN A 228 -5.44 -1.74 1.47
N GLU A 229 -4.94 -1.44 2.65
CA GLU A 229 -4.84 -0.06 3.10
C GLU A 229 -3.39 0.39 3.02
N ARG A 230 -3.19 1.58 2.45
CA ARG A 230 -1.91 2.26 2.42
C ARG A 230 -1.92 3.40 3.42
N TYR A 231 -0.80 3.59 4.03
CA TYR A 231 -0.60 4.61 5.05
C TYR A 231 0.13 5.80 4.46
#